data_2cf564336e3276e70e0c2fa88d8e76e9
#
_entry.id   2cf564336e3276e70e0c2fa88d8e76e9
#
_cell.length_a   1.000
_cell.length_b   1.000
_cell.length_c   1.000
_cell.angle_alpha   90.00
_cell.angle_beta   90.00
_cell.angle_gamma   90.00
#
_symmetry.space_group_name_H-M   'P 1'
#
loop_
_entity.id
_entity.type
_entity.pdbx_description
1 polymer ?
#
loop_
_entity_poly.entity_id
_entity_poly.type
_entity_poly.pdbx_seq_one_letter_code
_entity_poly.pdbx_strand_id
1 'polypeptide(L)'
;MGTSIIIGLITLMMFYGVPISKKNRSIFNKIFLGGILVVVLVFITTGGKILQSYQLDRLNFLDPCERYQDKTGYQLCNGFIAFKNGGLKGQGLGASTQKYLYLPESYTDFIFPIVVEEWGLIVGIVILCAYAFVLFRIIQISRRASNLRGSLICYGVFAYLLTHIIVNLFGVMGMIPLTGVPLPFLSYGGSYTICLMIAMGLVQRVAIESKKNINKTKA
;
A
#
# COMPACT_ATOMS: atom_id res chain seq x y z
N MET A 1 -4.38 0.86 13.30
CA MET A 1 -3.20 1.71 12.95
C MET A 1 -2.93 1.74 11.44
N GLY A 2 -2.84 0.61 10.74
CA GLY A 2 -2.51 0.58 9.31
C GLY A 2 -3.43 1.44 8.44
N THR A 3 -4.74 1.30 8.60
CA THR A 3 -5.74 2.08 7.84
C THR A 3 -5.63 3.59 8.06
N SER A 4 -5.35 4.03 9.28
CA SER A 4 -5.19 5.47 9.59
C SER A 4 -3.94 6.05 8.92
N ILE A 5 -2.84 5.31 8.88
CA ILE A 5 -1.60 5.70 8.18
C ILE A 5 -1.87 5.84 6.68
N ILE A 6 -2.59 4.87 6.09
CA ILE A 6 -2.94 4.90 4.66
C ILE A 6 -3.79 6.13 4.33
N ILE A 7 -4.86 6.38 5.10
CA ILE A 7 -5.72 7.55 4.89
C ILE A 7 -4.90 8.83 5.01
N GLY A 8 -4.00 8.92 6.00
CA GLY A 8 -3.09 10.06 6.16
C GLY A 8 -2.19 10.28 4.95
N LEU A 9 -1.55 9.21 4.45
CA LEU A 9 -0.68 9.26 3.27
C LEU A 9 -1.46 9.63 2.00
N ILE A 10 -2.63 9.04 1.76
CA ILE A 10 -3.48 9.38 0.62
C ILE A 10 -3.91 10.83 0.68
N THR A 11 -4.35 11.31 1.85
CA THR A 11 -4.76 12.70 2.05
C THR A 11 -3.61 13.66 1.77
N LEU A 12 -2.42 13.34 2.25
CA LEU A 12 -1.21 14.12 1.99
C LEU A 12 -0.87 14.16 0.50
N MET A 13 -0.86 13.01 -0.18
CA MET A 13 -0.61 12.92 -1.61
C MET A 13 -1.64 13.71 -2.41
N MET A 14 -2.93 13.59 -2.07
CA MET A 14 -4.01 14.34 -2.72
C MET A 14 -3.82 15.84 -2.54
N PHE A 15 -3.48 16.28 -1.34
CA PHE A 15 -3.27 17.71 -1.05
C PHE A 15 -2.12 18.29 -1.88
N TYR A 16 -1.01 17.57 -2.04
CA TYR A 16 0.11 18.03 -2.86
C TYR A 16 -0.15 17.90 -4.37
N GLY A 17 -1.00 16.98 -4.79
CA GLY A 17 -1.40 16.80 -6.19
C GLY A 17 -2.43 17.80 -6.72
N VAL A 18 -3.20 18.45 -5.83
CA VAL A 18 -4.22 19.45 -6.22
C VAL A 18 -3.56 20.80 -6.48
N PRO A 19 -3.95 21.53 -7.53
CA PRO A 19 -3.47 22.89 -7.82
C PRO A 19 -4.08 23.90 -6.84
N ILE A 20 -3.53 23.95 -5.61
CA ILE A 20 -3.95 24.88 -4.56
C ILE A 20 -3.01 26.09 -4.56
N SER A 21 -3.54 27.28 -4.21
CA SER A 21 -2.74 28.49 -4.10
C SER A 21 -1.57 28.33 -3.11
N LYS A 22 -0.43 28.96 -3.41
CA LYS A 22 0.78 28.89 -2.56
C LYS A 22 0.50 29.31 -1.10
N LYS A 23 -0.39 30.30 -0.91
CA LYS A 23 -0.79 30.77 0.42
C LYS A 23 -1.49 29.68 1.24
N ASN A 24 -2.49 29.01 0.65
CA ASN A 24 -3.25 27.97 1.31
C ASN A 24 -2.37 26.74 1.59
N ARG A 25 -1.45 26.39 0.67
CA ARG A 25 -0.47 25.32 0.86
C ARG A 25 0.47 25.62 2.05
N SER A 26 0.92 26.86 2.19
CA SER A 26 1.76 27.27 3.32
C SER A 26 1.02 27.19 4.65
N ILE A 27 -0.23 27.61 4.70
CA ILE A 27 -1.08 27.52 5.90
C ILE A 27 -1.26 26.06 6.31
N PHE A 28 -1.61 25.20 5.35
CA PHE A 28 -1.77 23.76 5.63
C PHE A 28 -0.49 23.13 6.14
N ASN A 29 0.66 23.41 5.52
CA ASN A 29 1.94 22.87 5.98
C ASN A 29 2.26 23.28 7.42
N LYS A 30 1.94 24.53 7.79
CA LYS A 30 2.12 25.02 9.18
C LYS A 30 1.19 24.27 10.15
N ILE A 31 -0.08 24.09 9.79
CA ILE A 31 -1.05 23.35 10.62
C ILE A 31 -0.64 21.88 10.73
N PHE A 32 -0.24 21.26 9.62
CA PHE A 32 0.20 19.85 9.61
C PHE A 32 1.47 19.63 10.44
N LEU A 33 2.47 20.50 10.27
CA LEU A 33 3.70 20.46 11.05
C LEU A 33 3.43 20.72 12.55
N GLY A 34 2.56 21.69 12.86
CA GLY A 34 2.11 21.95 14.23
C GLY A 34 1.38 20.76 14.84
N GLY A 35 0.52 20.09 14.07
CA GLY A 35 -0.15 18.86 14.51
C GLY A 35 0.82 17.72 14.81
N ILE A 36 1.81 17.50 13.95
CA ILE A 36 2.87 16.50 14.19
C ILE A 36 3.64 16.86 15.46
N LEU A 37 4.01 18.12 15.64
CA LEU A 37 4.76 18.58 16.80
C LEU A 37 3.97 18.35 18.10
N VAL A 38 2.67 18.62 18.11
CA VAL A 38 1.79 18.33 19.26
C VAL A 38 1.73 16.84 19.56
N VAL A 39 1.57 15.98 18.54
CA VAL A 39 1.55 14.52 18.72
C VAL A 39 2.87 14.02 19.28
N VAL A 40 4.00 14.51 18.79
CA VAL A 40 5.34 14.15 19.28
C VAL A 40 5.53 14.63 20.74
N LEU A 41 5.10 15.84 21.05
CA LEU A 41 5.16 16.39 22.43
C LEU A 41 4.33 15.54 23.41
N VAL A 42 3.09 15.20 23.03
CA VAL A 42 2.22 14.34 23.82
C VAL A 42 2.84 12.95 23.99
N PHE A 43 3.44 12.38 22.95
CA PHE A 43 4.13 11.11 23.04
C PHE A 43 5.33 11.13 23.99
N ILE A 44 6.13 12.20 23.95
CA ILE A 44 7.28 12.38 24.85
C ILE A 44 6.82 12.58 26.31
N THR A 45 5.81 13.44 26.53
CA THR A 45 5.33 13.75 27.91
C THR A 45 4.65 12.57 28.58
N THR A 46 4.00 11.71 27.81
CA THR A 46 3.33 10.50 28.33
C THR A 46 4.25 9.29 28.42
N GLY A 47 5.52 9.42 27.96
CA GLY A 47 6.49 8.32 27.98
C GLY A 47 6.03 7.10 27.18
N GLY A 48 5.22 7.29 26.12
CA GLY A 48 4.70 6.20 25.29
C GLY A 48 3.54 5.39 25.90
N LYS A 49 3.10 5.71 27.13
CA LYS A 49 2.02 4.98 27.83
C LYS A 49 0.65 5.04 27.14
N ILE A 50 0.49 5.90 26.12
CA ILE A 50 -0.73 6.01 25.31
C ILE A 50 -0.87 4.80 24.36
N LEU A 51 0.24 4.17 23.97
CA LEU A 51 0.22 3.01 23.10
C LEU A 51 -0.04 1.75 23.94
N GLN A 52 -1.00 0.96 23.50
CA GLN A 52 -1.22 -0.36 24.08
C GLN A 52 0.00 -1.27 23.78
N SER A 53 0.31 -2.20 24.68
CA SER A 53 1.45 -3.12 24.53
C SER A 53 1.51 -3.78 23.15
N TYR A 54 0.38 -4.21 22.60
CA TYR A 54 0.29 -4.81 21.28
C TYR A 54 0.67 -3.86 20.12
N GLN A 55 0.55 -2.54 20.33
CA GLN A 55 0.94 -1.53 19.35
C GLN A 55 2.44 -1.27 19.38
N LEU A 56 3.04 -1.34 20.57
CA LEU A 56 4.49 -1.28 20.75
C LEU A 56 5.18 -2.49 20.13
N ASP A 57 4.61 -3.70 20.26
CA ASP A 57 5.12 -4.91 19.64
C ASP A 57 5.17 -4.80 18.09
N ARG A 58 4.18 -4.10 17.50
CA ARG A 58 4.18 -3.85 16.04
C ARG A 58 5.23 -2.85 15.59
N LEU A 59 5.59 -1.88 16.44
CA LEU A 59 6.63 -0.89 16.13
C LEU A 59 8.03 -1.53 16.16
N ASN A 60 8.17 -2.62 16.89
CA ASN A 60 9.41 -3.37 16.94
C ASN A 60 9.43 -4.39 15.79
N PHE A 61 9.96 -4.01 14.63
CA PHE A 61 10.02 -4.84 13.41
C PHE A 61 11.45 -5.26 13.05
N LEU A 62 12.45 -4.80 13.82
CA LEU A 62 13.84 -5.18 13.63
C LEU A 62 14.08 -6.59 14.20
N ASP A 63 14.98 -7.33 13.56
CA ASP A 63 15.41 -8.68 13.96
C ASP A 63 14.24 -9.64 14.31
N PRO A 64 13.30 -9.85 13.37
CA PRO A 64 12.07 -10.58 13.65
C PRO A 64 12.30 -12.04 14.05
N CYS A 65 13.39 -12.66 13.60
CA CYS A 65 13.67 -14.06 13.90
C CYS A 65 14.22 -14.27 15.32
N GLU A 66 14.84 -13.25 15.93
CA GLU A 66 15.22 -13.31 17.35
C GLU A 66 13.99 -13.24 18.27
N ARG A 67 12.90 -12.61 17.76
CA ARG A 67 11.62 -12.46 18.46
C ARG A 67 10.55 -13.42 17.92
N TYR A 68 10.96 -14.63 17.61
CA TYR A 68 10.07 -15.65 17.05
C TYR A 68 8.88 -16.03 17.95
N GLN A 69 8.96 -15.76 19.25
CA GLN A 69 7.87 -16.00 20.21
C GLN A 69 6.77 -14.92 20.14
N ASP A 70 7.08 -13.75 19.60
CA ASP A 70 6.12 -12.67 19.41
C ASP A 70 5.33 -12.89 18.11
N LYS A 71 4.01 -12.62 18.11
CA LYS A 71 3.16 -12.82 16.93
C LYS A 71 3.68 -12.09 15.69
N THR A 72 4.16 -10.86 15.84
CA THR A 72 4.68 -10.05 14.73
C THR A 72 6.06 -10.52 14.28
N GLY A 73 6.93 -10.91 15.19
CA GLY A 73 8.23 -11.50 14.90
C GLY A 73 8.06 -12.83 14.16
N TYR A 74 7.16 -13.69 14.63
CA TYR A 74 6.81 -14.95 14.00
C TYR A 74 6.36 -14.77 12.54
N GLN A 75 5.42 -13.84 12.28
CA GLN A 75 4.90 -13.59 10.93
C GLN A 75 5.99 -13.09 9.98
N LEU A 76 6.78 -12.09 10.42
CA LEU A 76 7.85 -11.54 9.60
C LEU A 76 8.96 -12.56 9.34
N CYS A 77 9.38 -13.31 10.36
CA CYS A 77 10.41 -14.34 10.20
C CYS A 77 9.99 -15.43 9.20
N ASN A 78 8.75 -15.93 9.32
CA ASN A 78 8.22 -16.89 8.35
C ASN A 78 8.06 -16.31 6.94
N GLY A 79 7.74 -15.02 6.83
CA GLY A 79 7.78 -14.29 5.56
C GLY A 79 9.18 -14.27 4.93
N PHE A 80 10.23 -14.05 5.72
CA PHE A 80 11.63 -14.09 5.25
C PHE A 80 12.06 -15.51 4.87
N ILE A 81 11.60 -16.52 5.62
CA ILE A 81 11.83 -17.92 5.27
C ILE A 81 11.17 -18.26 3.93
N ALA A 82 9.93 -17.77 3.68
CA ALA A 82 9.26 -17.92 2.39
C ALA A 82 10.07 -17.30 1.24
N PHE A 83 10.58 -16.08 1.40
CA PHE A 83 11.46 -15.45 0.39
C PHE A 83 12.74 -16.25 0.15
N LYS A 84 13.37 -16.75 1.21
CA LYS A 84 14.59 -17.58 1.12
C LYS A 84 14.31 -18.89 0.38
N ASN A 85 13.22 -19.57 0.74
CA ASN A 85 12.83 -20.84 0.14
C ASN A 85 12.52 -20.71 -1.35
N GLY A 86 11.84 -19.62 -1.74
CA GLY A 86 11.46 -19.37 -3.13
C GLY A 86 12.65 -19.15 -4.06
N GLY A 87 13.71 -18.51 -3.57
CA GLY A 87 14.88 -18.19 -4.40
C GLY A 87 14.48 -17.51 -5.70
N LEU A 88 15.18 -17.84 -6.81
CA LEU A 88 14.90 -17.24 -8.12
C LEU A 88 13.71 -17.92 -8.85
N LYS A 89 13.59 -19.24 -8.76
CA LYS A 89 12.66 -20.04 -9.58
C LYS A 89 11.42 -20.50 -8.84
N GLY A 90 11.38 -20.40 -7.51
CA GLY A 90 10.32 -20.93 -6.68
C GLY A 90 10.43 -22.43 -6.43
N GLN A 91 9.62 -22.91 -5.49
CA GLN A 91 9.53 -24.34 -5.13
C GLN A 91 8.50 -25.10 -5.99
N GLY A 92 7.66 -24.39 -6.71
CA GLY A 92 6.56 -24.95 -7.48
C GLY A 92 5.18 -24.58 -6.92
N LEU A 93 4.17 -24.65 -7.79
CA LEU A 93 2.79 -24.35 -7.44
C LEU A 93 2.28 -25.30 -6.34
N GLY A 94 1.73 -24.75 -5.27
CA GLY A 94 1.21 -25.52 -4.15
C GLY A 94 2.27 -26.15 -3.25
N ALA A 95 3.57 -25.96 -3.52
CA ALA A 95 4.67 -26.50 -2.74
C ALA A 95 5.13 -25.60 -1.59
N SER A 96 4.46 -24.46 -1.36
CA SER A 96 4.77 -23.58 -0.24
C SER A 96 4.55 -24.28 1.09
N THR A 97 5.57 -24.33 1.91
CA THR A 97 5.49 -24.84 3.28
C THR A 97 4.91 -23.80 4.24
N GLN A 98 5.23 -22.53 3.99
CA GLN A 98 4.81 -21.44 4.87
C GLN A 98 3.31 -21.17 4.80
N LYS A 99 2.68 -21.37 3.63
CA LYS A 99 1.26 -21.16 3.39
C LYS A 99 0.36 -22.06 4.26
N TYR A 100 0.75 -23.32 4.47
CA TYR A 100 -0.12 -24.32 5.11
C TYR A 100 0.12 -24.47 6.60
N LEU A 101 1.34 -24.24 7.08
CA LEU A 101 1.74 -24.66 8.43
C LEU A 101 2.16 -23.49 9.35
N TYR A 102 2.66 -22.39 8.80
CA TYR A 102 3.40 -21.43 9.64
C TYR A 102 2.92 -19.98 9.54
N LEU A 103 2.33 -19.56 8.41
CA LEU A 103 2.03 -18.16 8.19
C LEU A 103 0.53 -17.86 8.36
N PRO A 104 0.11 -17.32 9.52
CA PRO A 104 -1.24 -16.80 9.67
C PRO A 104 -1.40 -15.64 8.67
N GLU A 105 -2.61 -15.47 8.14
CA GLU A 105 -2.94 -14.40 7.17
C GLU A 105 -2.14 -14.50 5.83
N SER A 106 -1.71 -15.71 5.46
CA SER A 106 -0.96 -15.98 4.22
C SER A 106 -1.70 -15.55 2.95
N TYR A 107 -3.04 -15.53 2.98
CA TYR A 107 -3.89 -15.15 1.83
C TYR A 107 -4.23 -13.67 1.78
N THR A 108 -4.00 -12.93 2.85
CA THR A 108 -4.36 -11.52 2.99
C THR A 108 -3.14 -10.62 2.80
N ASP A 109 -2.47 -10.25 3.85
CA ASP A 109 -1.35 -9.29 3.83
C ASP A 109 0.02 -9.93 3.54
N PHE A 110 0.18 -11.24 3.72
CA PHE A 110 1.42 -11.97 3.42
C PHE A 110 1.40 -12.76 2.09
N ILE A 111 0.48 -12.45 1.19
CA ILE A 111 0.37 -13.18 -0.09
C ILE A 111 1.64 -13.03 -0.95
N PHE A 112 2.34 -11.90 -0.92
CA PHE A 112 3.51 -11.66 -1.76
C PHE A 112 4.68 -12.59 -1.41
N PRO A 113 5.09 -12.80 -0.12
CA PRO A 113 6.05 -13.84 0.25
C PRO A 113 5.68 -15.25 -0.24
N ILE A 114 4.39 -15.61 -0.16
CA ILE A 114 3.92 -16.92 -0.64
C ILE A 114 4.06 -17.05 -2.15
N VAL A 115 3.70 -16.00 -2.90
CA VAL A 115 3.89 -15.97 -4.36
C VAL A 115 5.37 -16.15 -4.71
N VAL A 116 6.27 -15.50 -3.99
CA VAL A 116 7.71 -15.67 -4.21
C VAL A 116 8.17 -17.07 -3.81
N GLU A 117 7.65 -17.65 -2.74
CA GLU A 117 8.00 -19.02 -2.33
C GLU A 117 7.62 -20.05 -3.40
N GLU A 118 6.40 -19.94 -3.97
CA GLU A 118 5.91 -20.88 -4.98
C GLU A 118 6.48 -20.64 -6.39
N TRP A 119 6.55 -19.38 -6.82
CA TRP A 119 6.86 -19.02 -8.21
C TRP A 119 8.23 -18.37 -8.41
N GLY A 120 8.92 -18.08 -7.33
CA GLY A 120 10.22 -17.45 -7.34
C GLY A 120 10.22 -15.94 -7.46
N LEU A 121 11.40 -15.36 -7.21
CA LEU A 121 11.61 -13.92 -7.26
C LEU A 121 11.38 -13.34 -8.65
N ILE A 122 11.63 -14.11 -9.72
CA ILE A 122 11.41 -13.66 -11.11
C ILE A 122 9.93 -13.28 -11.30
N VAL A 123 9.00 -14.13 -10.87
CA VAL A 123 7.56 -13.83 -10.96
C VAL A 123 7.17 -12.69 -10.03
N GLY A 124 7.78 -12.60 -8.83
CA GLY A 124 7.62 -11.45 -7.96
C GLY A 124 7.97 -10.13 -8.67
N ILE A 125 9.09 -10.07 -9.39
CA ILE A 125 9.50 -8.90 -10.18
C ILE A 125 8.50 -8.60 -11.31
N VAL A 126 8.01 -9.62 -12.02
CA VAL A 126 6.99 -9.44 -13.06
C VAL A 126 5.72 -8.80 -12.50
N ILE A 127 5.29 -9.23 -11.30
CA ILE A 127 4.14 -8.63 -10.61
C ILE A 127 4.41 -7.16 -10.26
N LEU A 128 5.60 -6.84 -9.76
CA LEU A 128 5.98 -5.44 -9.47
C LEU A 128 5.99 -4.58 -10.73
N CYS A 129 6.48 -5.10 -11.85
CA CYS A 129 6.42 -4.43 -13.15
C CYS A 129 4.97 -4.21 -13.62
N ALA A 130 4.09 -5.20 -13.40
CA ALA A 130 2.67 -5.06 -13.71
C ALA A 130 2.00 -3.95 -12.87
N TYR A 131 2.30 -3.86 -11.56
CA TYR A 131 1.85 -2.75 -10.72
C TYR A 131 2.36 -1.40 -11.23
N ALA A 132 3.65 -1.30 -11.54
CA ALA A 132 4.24 -0.07 -12.08
C ALA A 132 3.56 0.34 -13.38
N PHE A 133 3.26 -0.62 -14.27
CA PHE A 133 2.52 -0.37 -15.50
C PHE A 133 1.11 0.16 -15.25
N VAL A 134 0.34 -0.46 -14.35
CA VAL A 134 -1.02 -0.01 -13.99
C VAL A 134 -0.99 1.40 -13.41
N LEU A 135 -0.10 1.66 -12.46
CA LEU A 135 0.07 2.98 -11.84
C LEU A 135 0.44 4.05 -12.89
N PHE A 136 1.36 3.72 -13.80
CA PHE A 136 1.75 4.60 -14.90
C PHE A 136 0.56 4.91 -15.82
N ARG A 137 -0.27 3.92 -16.16
CA ARG A 137 -1.47 4.11 -16.97
C ARG A 137 -2.51 4.99 -16.29
N ILE A 138 -2.73 4.82 -14.99
CA ILE A 138 -3.67 5.67 -14.23
C ILE A 138 -3.20 7.12 -14.22
N ILE A 139 -1.91 7.38 -14.00
CA ILE A 139 -1.33 8.72 -14.04
C ILE A 139 -1.45 9.35 -15.44
N GLN A 140 -1.24 8.57 -16.51
CA GLN A 140 -1.45 9.06 -17.88
C GLN A 140 -2.91 9.48 -18.12
N ILE A 141 -3.88 8.69 -17.64
CA ILE A 141 -5.31 9.01 -17.75
C ILE A 141 -5.62 10.28 -16.95
N SER A 142 -5.10 10.39 -15.73
CA SER A 142 -5.25 11.59 -14.89
C SER A 142 -4.76 12.86 -15.61
N ARG A 143 -3.57 12.79 -16.22
CA ARG A 143 -2.98 13.96 -16.95
C ARG A 143 -3.72 14.32 -18.24
N ARG A 144 -4.42 13.37 -18.86
CA ARG A 144 -5.18 13.56 -20.11
C ARG A 144 -6.67 13.78 -19.86
N ALA A 145 -7.10 13.84 -18.61
CA ALA A 145 -8.49 14.04 -18.26
C ALA A 145 -8.99 15.40 -18.75
N SER A 146 -10.16 15.43 -19.39
CA SER A 146 -10.77 16.64 -19.94
C SER A 146 -11.23 17.64 -18.86
N ASN A 147 -11.49 17.15 -17.66
CA ASN A 147 -12.00 17.92 -16.52
C ASN A 147 -11.12 17.74 -15.29
N LEU A 148 -10.95 18.81 -14.51
CA LEU A 148 -10.19 18.75 -13.25
C LEU A 148 -10.74 17.70 -12.29
N ARG A 149 -12.06 17.53 -12.20
CA ARG A 149 -12.70 16.51 -11.35
C ARG A 149 -12.26 15.09 -11.73
N GLY A 150 -12.28 14.77 -13.02
CA GLY A 150 -11.81 13.47 -13.52
C GLY A 150 -10.33 13.23 -13.25
N SER A 151 -9.49 14.26 -13.45
CA SER A 151 -8.06 14.22 -13.12
C SER A 151 -7.84 13.88 -11.64
N LEU A 152 -8.55 14.55 -10.73
CA LEU A 152 -8.44 14.34 -9.28
C LEU A 152 -8.91 12.95 -8.85
N ILE A 153 -9.99 12.42 -9.47
CA ILE A 153 -10.45 11.06 -9.19
C ILE A 153 -9.37 10.05 -9.57
N CYS A 154 -8.81 10.14 -10.78
CA CYS A 154 -7.74 9.24 -11.21
C CYS A 154 -6.48 9.36 -10.34
N TYR A 155 -6.11 10.59 -9.95
CA TYR A 155 -4.99 10.81 -9.04
C TYR A 155 -5.24 10.23 -7.66
N GLY A 156 -6.48 10.32 -7.14
CA GLY A 156 -6.88 9.69 -5.88
C GLY A 156 -6.78 8.17 -5.93
N VAL A 157 -7.24 7.55 -7.02
CA VAL A 157 -7.10 6.10 -7.21
C VAL A 157 -5.63 5.69 -7.34
N PHE A 158 -4.82 6.48 -8.04
CA PHE A 158 -3.36 6.28 -8.10
C PHE A 158 -2.74 6.32 -6.71
N ALA A 159 -3.04 7.35 -5.90
CA ALA A 159 -2.51 7.50 -4.56
C ALA A 159 -2.95 6.33 -3.64
N TYR A 160 -4.21 5.91 -3.75
CA TYR A 160 -4.76 4.77 -3.04
C TYR A 160 -3.99 3.48 -3.36
N LEU A 161 -3.86 3.13 -4.63
CA LEU A 161 -3.15 1.92 -5.06
C LEU A 161 -1.68 1.96 -4.67
N LEU A 162 -0.99 3.07 -4.96
CA LEU A 162 0.43 3.24 -4.66
C LEU A 162 0.70 3.06 -3.16
N THR A 163 -0.11 3.70 -2.31
CA THR A 163 0.05 3.62 -0.85
C THR A 163 -0.15 2.19 -0.36
N HIS A 164 -1.19 1.48 -0.84
CA HIS A 164 -1.42 0.08 -0.47
C HIS A 164 -0.26 -0.83 -0.88
N ILE A 165 0.24 -0.69 -2.11
CA ILE A 165 1.37 -1.49 -2.61
C ILE A 165 2.62 -1.24 -1.78
N ILE A 166 3.00 0.03 -1.56
CA ILE A 166 4.21 0.37 -0.81
C ILE A 166 4.11 -0.11 0.64
N VAL A 167 2.99 0.19 1.31
CA VAL A 167 2.82 -0.15 2.73
C VAL A 167 2.78 -1.66 2.94
N ASN A 168 2.15 -2.44 2.05
CA ASN A 168 2.19 -3.90 2.14
C ASN A 168 3.59 -4.43 1.89
N LEU A 169 4.21 -4.10 0.75
CA LEU A 169 5.52 -4.64 0.37
C LEU A 169 6.61 -4.29 1.40
N PHE A 170 6.67 -3.03 1.84
CA PHE A 170 7.65 -2.62 2.85
C PHE A 170 7.37 -3.26 4.21
N GLY A 171 6.10 -3.50 4.54
CA GLY A 171 5.71 -4.23 5.74
C GLY A 171 6.20 -5.68 5.73
N VAL A 172 5.95 -6.44 4.65
CA VAL A 172 6.37 -7.84 4.54
C VAL A 172 7.88 -8.00 4.35
N MET A 173 8.57 -6.96 3.89
CA MET A 173 10.04 -6.90 3.82
C MET A 173 10.68 -6.45 5.15
N GLY A 174 9.89 -6.14 6.18
CA GLY A 174 10.41 -5.70 7.48
C GLY A 174 11.06 -4.31 7.46
N MET A 175 10.76 -3.47 6.46
CA MET A 175 11.27 -2.09 6.38
C MET A 175 10.43 -1.10 7.16
N ILE A 176 9.16 -1.42 7.37
CA ILE A 176 8.21 -0.67 8.20
C ILE A 176 7.41 -1.64 9.07
N PRO A 177 6.78 -1.14 10.15
CA PRO A 177 5.91 -1.97 10.99
C PRO A 177 4.80 -2.65 10.19
N LEU A 178 4.48 -3.90 10.55
CA LEU A 178 3.36 -4.64 9.96
C LEU A 178 2.04 -3.92 10.17
N THR A 179 1.34 -3.64 9.08
CA THR A 179 0.09 -2.88 9.07
C THR A 179 -1.16 -3.73 8.83
N GLY A 180 -1.00 -4.96 8.31
CA GLY A 180 -2.12 -5.82 7.95
C GLY A 180 -2.92 -5.29 6.75
N VAL A 181 -2.25 -4.61 5.82
CA VAL A 181 -2.87 -3.99 4.65
C VAL A 181 -2.82 -4.95 3.47
N PRO A 182 -3.96 -5.21 2.81
CA PRO A 182 -3.98 -6.11 1.67
C PRO A 182 -3.25 -5.52 0.45
N LEU A 183 -2.62 -6.39 -0.33
CA LEU A 183 -1.98 -6.05 -1.60
C LEU A 183 -3.04 -6.03 -2.72
N PRO A 184 -3.20 -4.92 -3.47
CA PRO A 184 -4.21 -4.81 -4.52
C PRO A 184 -4.14 -5.94 -5.55
N PHE A 185 -5.29 -6.46 -5.98
CA PHE A 185 -5.47 -7.54 -6.98
C PHE A 185 -4.93 -8.92 -6.62
N LEU A 186 -4.08 -9.06 -5.61
CA LEU A 186 -3.51 -10.34 -5.19
C LEU A 186 -4.13 -10.85 -3.88
N SER A 187 -4.31 -9.97 -2.91
CA SER A 187 -4.82 -10.36 -1.60
C SER A 187 -6.27 -10.80 -1.64
N TYR A 188 -6.58 -11.85 -0.90
CA TYR A 188 -7.96 -12.23 -0.63
C TYR A 188 -8.64 -11.19 0.28
N GLY A 189 -9.85 -10.76 -0.11
CA GLY A 189 -10.63 -9.80 0.67
C GLY A 189 -11.86 -9.32 -0.10
N GLY A 190 -13.06 -9.82 0.22
CA GLY A 190 -14.28 -9.53 -0.55
C GLY A 190 -14.62 -8.04 -0.62
N SER A 191 -14.73 -7.36 0.53
CA SER A 191 -15.06 -5.92 0.59
C SER A 191 -13.97 -5.05 -0.03
N TYR A 192 -12.70 -5.40 0.18
CA TYR A 192 -11.57 -4.70 -0.40
C TYR A 192 -11.57 -4.79 -1.93
N THR A 193 -11.82 -5.98 -2.47
CA THR A 193 -11.89 -6.22 -3.93
C THR A 193 -13.03 -5.43 -4.57
N ILE A 194 -14.20 -5.35 -3.94
CA ILE A 194 -15.32 -4.54 -4.44
C ILE A 194 -14.92 -3.06 -4.51
N CYS A 195 -14.36 -2.50 -3.46
CA CYS A 195 -13.88 -1.12 -3.45
C CYS A 195 -12.84 -0.87 -4.54
N LEU A 196 -11.91 -1.82 -4.75
CA LEU A 196 -10.89 -1.74 -5.78
C LEU A 196 -11.50 -1.74 -7.18
N MET A 197 -12.49 -2.60 -7.44
CA MET A 197 -13.19 -2.65 -8.74
C MET A 197 -13.97 -1.38 -9.02
N ILE A 198 -14.64 -0.80 -8.01
CA ILE A 198 -15.30 0.51 -8.13
C ILE A 198 -14.27 1.59 -8.47
N ALA A 199 -13.15 1.64 -7.78
CA ALA A 199 -12.09 2.61 -8.04
C ALA A 199 -11.56 2.51 -9.48
N MET A 200 -11.32 1.28 -9.97
CA MET A 200 -10.89 1.05 -11.36
C MET A 200 -11.97 1.42 -12.38
N GLY A 201 -13.24 1.15 -12.08
CA GLY A 201 -14.38 1.58 -12.90
C GLY A 201 -14.46 3.10 -13.07
N LEU A 202 -14.18 3.85 -11.99
CA LEU A 202 -14.12 5.32 -12.05
C LEU A 202 -12.99 5.81 -12.97
N VAL A 203 -11.80 5.20 -12.89
CA VAL A 203 -10.67 5.52 -13.78
C VAL A 203 -11.03 5.25 -15.24
N GLN A 204 -11.67 4.11 -15.51
CA GLN A 204 -12.08 3.74 -16.85
C GLN A 204 -13.14 4.72 -17.40
N ARG A 205 -14.10 5.14 -16.56
CA ARG A 205 -15.10 6.17 -16.94
C ARG A 205 -14.44 7.47 -17.37
N VAL A 206 -13.46 7.95 -16.60
CA VAL A 206 -12.71 9.17 -16.94
C VAL A 206 -11.96 9.02 -18.26
N ALA A 207 -11.34 7.86 -18.49
CA ALA A 207 -10.62 7.58 -19.74
C ALA A 207 -11.53 7.64 -20.97
N ILE A 208 -12.73 7.05 -20.88
CA ILE A 208 -13.74 7.06 -21.98
C ILE A 208 -14.22 8.48 -22.25
N GLU A 209 -14.55 9.25 -21.21
CA GLU A 209 -15.03 10.61 -21.32
C GLU A 209 -13.98 11.53 -21.98
N SER A 210 -12.73 11.41 -21.57
CA SER A 210 -11.62 12.17 -22.13
C SER A 210 -11.41 11.88 -23.62
N LYS A 211 -11.50 10.60 -24.03
CA LYS A 211 -11.39 10.19 -25.43
C LYS A 211 -12.54 10.75 -26.27
N LYS A 212 -13.77 10.73 -25.75
CA LYS A 212 -14.95 11.27 -26.42
C LYS A 212 -14.83 12.78 -26.68
N ASN A 213 -14.32 13.53 -25.72
CA ASN A 213 -14.15 14.96 -25.86
C ASN A 213 -13.06 15.33 -26.89
N ILE A 214 -11.95 14.59 -26.92
CA ILE A 214 -10.89 14.80 -27.91
C ILE A 214 -11.43 14.56 -29.34
N ASN A 215 -12.27 13.56 -29.54
CA ASN A 215 -12.85 13.27 -30.85
C ASN A 215 -13.86 14.34 -31.30
N LYS A 216 -14.62 14.95 -30.36
CA LYS A 216 -15.52 16.05 -30.66
C LYS A 216 -14.82 17.35 -31.07
N THR A 217 -13.60 17.58 -30.54
CA THR A 217 -12.81 18.78 -30.86
C THR A 217 -12.09 18.64 -32.20
N LYS A 218 -11.96 17.43 -32.74
CA LYS A 218 -11.32 17.14 -34.03
C LYS A 218 -12.31 17.04 -35.21
N ALA A 219 -13.61 16.94 -34.94
CA ALA A 219 -14.71 16.94 -35.90
C ALA A 219 -15.32 18.33 -36.05
#